data_ccb367d752057991983bd131d4b8702d
#
_entry.id   ccb367d752057991983bd131d4b8702d
#
_cell.length_a   1.000
_cell.length_b   1.000
_cell.length_c   1.000
_cell.angle_alpha   90.00
_cell.angle_beta   90.00
_cell.angle_gamma   90.00
#
_symmetry.space_group_name_H-M   'P 1'
#
loop_
_entity.id
_entity.type
_entity.pdbx_description
1 polymer ?
#
loop_
_entity_poly.entity_id
_entity_poly.type
_entity_poly.pdbx_seq_one_letter_code
_entity_poly.pdbx_strand_id
1 'polypeptide(L)' 'MPRKIRYLIEDLKKAGFVDRGGKGSHRNFTHPNVRKPVTVSGKIGDDALHYQERAIRLAIEESKK' A
#
# COMPACT_ATOMS: atom_id res chain seq x y z
N MET A 1 13.33 -12.55 -0.70
CA MET A 1 12.42 -12.65 -1.85
C MET A 1 11.46 -11.47 -1.85
N PRO A 2 11.23 -10.84 -3.01
CA PRO A 2 10.27 -9.75 -3.06
C PRO A 2 8.86 -10.25 -2.81
N ARG A 3 8.07 -9.44 -2.12
CA ARG A 3 6.66 -9.79 -1.88
C ARG A 3 5.84 -9.42 -3.10
N LYS A 4 4.73 -10.10 -3.28
CA LYS A 4 3.79 -9.76 -4.35
C LYS A 4 2.99 -8.53 -3.95
N ILE A 5 2.58 -7.75 -4.94
CA ILE A 5 1.77 -6.55 -4.73
C ILE A 5 0.52 -6.86 -3.88
N ARG A 6 -0.12 -8.00 -4.13
CA ARG A 6 -1.33 -8.38 -3.38
C ARG A 6 -1.09 -8.46 -1.88
N TYR A 7 0.10 -8.87 -1.45
CA TYR A 7 0.41 -8.95 -0.02
C TYR A 7 0.58 -7.58 0.60
N LEU A 8 1.12 -6.63 -0.15
CA LEU A 8 1.20 -5.25 0.31
C LEU A 8 -0.18 -4.66 0.49
N ILE A 9 -1.10 -4.96 -0.44
CA ILE A 9 -2.48 -4.50 -0.36
C ILE A 9 -3.16 -5.10 0.87
N GLU A 10 -2.95 -6.38 1.13
CA GLU A 10 -3.50 -7.03 2.32
C GLU A 10 -3.00 -6.37 3.60
N ASP A 11 -1.71 -6.07 3.66
CA ASP A 11 -1.12 -5.43 4.84
C ASP A 11 -1.74 -4.05 5.07
N LEU A 12 -1.94 -3.29 4.00
CA LEU A 12 -2.57 -1.98 4.10
C LEU A 12 -4.00 -2.11 4.63
N LYS A 13 -4.76 -3.04 4.10
CA LYS A 13 -6.15 -3.25 4.55
C LYS A 13 -6.20 -3.68 6.02
N LYS A 14 -5.29 -4.56 6.43
CA LYS A 14 -5.22 -4.98 7.84
C LYS A 14 -4.87 -3.83 8.77
N ALA A 15 -4.11 -2.86 8.28
CA ALA A 15 -3.75 -1.69 9.07
C ALA A 15 -4.86 -0.64 9.13
N GLY A 16 -5.94 -0.85 8.38
CA GLY A 16 -7.09 0.06 8.39
C GLY A 16 -7.12 1.04 7.22
N PHE A 17 -6.26 0.86 6.23
CA PHE A 17 -6.28 1.70 5.04
C PHE A 17 -7.48 1.33 4.15
N VAL A 18 -8.02 2.34 3.50
CA VAL A 18 -9.16 2.20 2.60
C VAL A 18 -8.69 2.37 1.17
N ASP A 19 -9.07 1.43 0.32
CA ASP A 19 -8.78 1.48 -1.11
C ASP A 19 -9.70 2.50 -1.77
N ARG A 20 -9.13 3.58 -2.27
CA ARG A 20 -9.88 4.62 -2.98
C ARG A 20 -9.90 4.42 -4.48
N GLY A 21 -9.26 3.35 -4.94
CA GLY A 21 -9.17 3.07 -6.36
C GLY A 21 -8.15 3.94 -7.07
N GLY A 22 -8.19 3.93 -8.38
CA GLY A 22 -7.27 4.68 -9.23
C GLY A 22 -7.42 4.18 -10.65
N LYS A 23 -6.59 4.69 -11.54
CA LYS A 23 -6.63 4.30 -12.95
C LYS A 23 -5.72 3.11 -13.20
N GLY A 24 -6.23 2.15 -13.96
CA GLY A 24 -5.45 0.99 -14.36
C GLY A 24 -4.96 0.20 -13.16
N SER A 25 -3.65 -0.02 -13.10
CA SER A 25 -3.02 -0.77 -12.01
C SER A 25 -2.63 0.08 -10.82
N HIS A 26 -2.91 1.39 -10.85
CA HIS A 26 -2.61 2.27 -9.72
C HIS A 26 -3.77 2.27 -8.74
N ARG A 27 -3.46 2.14 -7.46
CA ARG A 27 -4.46 2.15 -6.40
C ARG A 27 -4.01 3.08 -5.29
N ASN A 28 -4.94 3.90 -4.82
CA ASN A 28 -4.67 4.83 -3.73
C ASN A 28 -5.31 4.32 -2.45
N PHE A 29 -4.54 4.33 -1.37
CA PHE A 29 -5.02 3.90 -0.05
C PHE A 29 -4.91 5.07 0.91
N THR A 30 -5.94 5.27 1.72
CA THR A 30 -5.97 6.35 2.70
C THR A 30 -6.22 5.82 4.10
N HIS A 31 -5.74 6.56 5.09
CA HIS A 31 -5.94 6.22 6.50
C HIS A 31 -6.12 7.51 7.28
N PRO A 32 -7.04 7.56 8.26
CA PRO A 32 -7.28 8.81 9.01
C PRO A 32 -6.07 9.32 9.77
N ASN A 33 -5.15 8.45 10.15
CA ASN A 33 -3.94 8.84 10.87
C ASN A 33 -2.75 9.13 9.97
N VAL A 34 -2.92 8.98 8.65
CA VAL A 34 -1.84 9.19 7.69
C VAL A 34 -2.26 10.30 6.74
N ARG A 35 -1.45 11.35 6.70
CA ARG A 35 -1.79 12.54 5.91
C ARG A 35 -1.83 12.31 4.43
N LYS A 36 -0.82 11.61 3.93
CA LYS A 36 -0.67 11.43 2.48
C LYS A 36 -1.21 10.07 2.06
N PRO A 37 -1.95 10.00 0.96
CA PRO A 37 -2.37 8.69 0.45
C PRO A 37 -1.17 7.88 0.01
N VAL A 38 -1.29 6.57 0.12
CA VAL A 38 -0.28 5.62 -0.35
C VAL A 38 -0.70 5.12 -1.71
N THR A 39 0.16 5.27 -2.71
CA THR A 39 -0.13 4.79 -4.05
C THR A 39 0.62 3.47 -4.28
N VAL A 40 -0.12 2.45 -4.66
CA VAL A 40 0.44 1.15 -5.01
C VAL A 40 0.29 0.97 -6.51
N SER A 41 1.41 0.80 -7.20
CA SER A 41 1.43 0.60 -8.65
C SER A 41 1.79 -0.84 -8.96
N GLY A 42 1.22 -1.38 -10.05
CA GLY A 42 1.52 -2.72 -10.50
C GLY A 42 0.34 -3.66 -10.35
N LYS A 43 0.39 -4.75 -11.08
CA LYS A 43 -0.66 -5.76 -11.04
C LYS A 43 -0.54 -6.59 -9.77
N ILE A 44 -1.66 -7.14 -9.33
CA ILE A 44 -1.74 -7.94 -8.10
C ILE A 44 -0.71 -9.07 -8.08
N GLY A 45 -0.47 -9.69 -9.23
CA GLY A 45 0.47 -10.81 -9.32
C GLY A 45 1.93 -10.42 -9.51
N ASP A 46 2.22 -9.12 -9.66
CA ASP A 46 3.59 -8.65 -9.85
C ASP A 46 4.36 -8.63 -8.55
N ASP A 47 5.69 -8.72 -8.66
CA ASP A 47 6.55 -8.56 -7.50
C ASP A 47 6.63 -7.08 -7.14
N ALA A 48 6.59 -6.78 -5.85
CA ALA A 48 6.75 -5.43 -5.37
C ALA A 48 8.20 -4.99 -5.47
N LEU A 49 8.41 -3.72 -5.77
CA LEU A 49 9.73 -3.12 -5.76
C LEU A 49 10.11 -2.72 -4.34
N HIS A 50 11.42 -2.67 -4.06
CA HIS A 50 11.91 -2.34 -2.72
C HIS A 50 11.35 -1.03 -2.18
N TYR A 51 11.29 0.00 -3.03
CA TYR A 51 10.81 1.30 -2.58
C TYR A 51 9.32 1.25 -2.21
N GLN A 52 8.57 0.37 -2.88
CA GLN A 52 7.14 0.19 -2.57
C GLN A 52 6.98 -0.47 -1.20
N GLU A 53 7.74 -1.53 -0.94
CA GLU A 53 7.68 -2.21 0.36
C GLU A 53 8.05 -1.26 1.49
N ARG A 54 9.10 -0.45 1.28
CA ARG A 54 9.54 0.51 2.30
C ARG A 54 8.48 1.57 2.55
N ALA A 55 7.92 2.14 1.47
CA ALA A 55 6.90 3.18 1.58
C ALA A 55 5.67 2.66 2.33
N ILE A 56 5.24 1.44 2.02
CA ILE A 56 4.07 0.86 2.66
C ILE A 56 4.34 0.55 4.13
N ARG A 57 5.53 0.04 4.44
CA ARG A 57 5.91 -0.22 5.82
C ARG A 57 5.89 1.07 6.65
N LEU A 58 6.46 2.14 6.11
CA LEU A 58 6.47 3.43 6.81
C LEU A 58 5.07 3.97 7.00
N ALA A 59 4.21 3.83 5.99
CA ALA A 59 2.83 4.28 6.09
C ALA A 59 2.07 3.51 7.18
N ILE A 60 2.27 2.20 7.24
CA ILE A 60 1.62 1.37 8.25
C ILE A 60 2.11 1.76 9.65
N GLU A 61 3.41 2.00 9.80
CA GLU A 61 3.95 2.45 11.09
C GLU A 61 3.35 3.79 11.49
N GLU A 62 3.23 4.71 10.55
CA GLU A 62 2.62 6.02 10.81
C GLU A 62 1.17 5.89 11.25
N SER A 63 0.44 4.94 10.66
CA SER A 63 -0.96 4.74 10.99
C SER A 63 -1.18 4.28 12.44
N LYS A 64 -0.16 3.72 13.05
CA LYS A 64 -0.22 3.20 14.42
C LYS A 64 0.12 4.24 15.48
N LYS A 65 0.57 5.40 15.08
CA LYS A 65 0.95 6.45 16.03
C LYS A 65 -0.24 7.27 16.48
#